data_5c87268ef556d6be9433c2322f383473
#
_entry.id   5c87268ef556d6be9433c2322f383473
#
_cell.length_a   1.000
_cell.length_b   1.000
_cell.length_c   1.000
_cell.angle_alpha   90.00
_cell.angle_beta   90.00
_cell.angle_gamma   90.00
#
_symmetry.space_group_name_H-M   'P 1'
#
loop_
_entity.id
_entity.type
_entity.pdbx_description
1 polymer ?
#
loop_
_entity_poly.entity_id
_entity_poly.type
_entity_poly.pdbx_seq_one_letter_code
_entity_poly.pdbx_strand_id
1 'polypeptide(L)'
;MEEKLQILHDILKRSGYSTTKARRLIFQLLHDQEPQSMHAIYLRTNGEVDRASLYRIIRIFEQAGIVQRVYVGWKYKIELTDIFSHHHHHISCLGCHKLIAIQEDEQIEKLIQELATKHQVIATSHQLEVQGYCSDCQRTKQQPLLSGN
;
A
#
# COMPACT_ATOMS: atom_id res chain seq x y z
N MET A 1 -8.90 -13.76 -10.53
CA MET A 1 -7.60 -14.27 -10.03
C MET A 1 -6.66 -14.69 -11.15
N GLU A 2 -7.09 -15.53 -12.08
CA GLU A 2 -6.22 -16.04 -13.16
C GLU A 2 -5.66 -14.92 -14.06
N GLU A 3 -6.49 -13.99 -14.48
CA GLU A 3 -6.06 -12.81 -15.23
C GLU A 3 -5.01 -11.97 -14.46
N LYS A 4 -5.22 -11.73 -13.16
CA LYS A 4 -4.26 -10.99 -12.33
C LYS A 4 -2.93 -11.74 -12.14
N LEU A 5 -2.94 -13.05 -12.12
CA LEU A 5 -1.72 -13.87 -12.12
C LEU A 5 -0.98 -13.80 -13.45
N GLN A 6 -1.69 -13.65 -14.57
CA GLN A 6 -1.06 -13.42 -15.87
C GLN A 6 -0.39 -12.05 -15.91
N ILE A 7 -1.06 -10.99 -15.44
CA ILE A 7 -0.49 -9.65 -15.32
C ILE A 7 0.78 -9.67 -14.44
N LEU A 8 0.72 -10.33 -13.28
CA LEU A 8 1.88 -10.54 -12.40
C LEU A 8 3.04 -11.19 -13.15
N HIS A 9 2.76 -12.26 -13.91
CA HIS A 9 3.78 -12.96 -14.69
C HIS A 9 4.45 -12.02 -15.69
N ASP A 10 3.67 -11.25 -16.43
CA ASP A 10 4.16 -10.36 -17.48
C ASP A 10 5.00 -9.20 -16.91
N ILE A 11 4.59 -8.64 -15.77
CA ILE A 11 5.36 -7.61 -15.07
C ILE A 11 6.70 -8.18 -14.58
N LEU A 12 6.69 -9.32 -13.90
CA LEU A 12 7.90 -9.95 -13.41
C LEU A 12 8.85 -10.30 -14.54
N LYS A 13 8.35 -10.88 -15.63
CA LYS A 13 9.14 -11.22 -16.81
C LYS A 13 9.80 -10.00 -17.44
N ARG A 14 9.07 -8.89 -17.59
CA ARG A 14 9.63 -7.61 -18.09
C ARG A 14 10.70 -7.04 -17.16
N SER A 15 10.58 -7.27 -15.87
CA SER A 15 11.56 -6.85 -14.85
C SER A 15 12.74 -7.84 -14.69
N GLY A 16 12.82 -8.90 -15.51
CA GLY A 16 13.89 -9.88 -15.45
C GLY A 16 13.71 -10.97 -14.38
N TYR A 17 12.51 -11.14 -13.85
CA TYR A 17 12.23 -12.12 -12.80
C TYR A 17 11.28 -13.20 -13.27
N SER A 18 11.48 -14.44 -12.77
CA SER A 18 10.54 -15.55 -12.97
C SER A 18 9.39 -15.53 -11.96
N THR A 19 8.23 -16.08 -12.34
CA THR A 19 7.11 -16.29 -11.43
C THR A 19 7.30 -17.62 -10.68
N THR A 20 7.88 -17.54 -9.47
CA THR A 20 8.06 -18.71 -8.59
C THR A 20 6.81 -19.02 -7.77
N LYS A 21 6.73 -20.24 -7.19
CA LYS A 21 5.65 -20.62 -6.27
C LYS A 21 5.53 -19.62 -5.11
N ALA A 22 6.66 -19.23 -4.50
CA ALA A 22 6.69 -18.30 -3.38
C ALA A 22 6.18 -16.89 -3.78
N ARG A 23 6.58 -16.37 -4.96
CA ARG A 23 6.07 -15.07 -5.45
C ARG A 23 4.56 -15.10 -5.70
N ARG A 24 4.07 -16.20 -6.30
CA ARG A 24 2.63 -16.38 -6.51
C ARG A 24 1.88 -16.43 -5.19
N LEU A 25 2.37 -17.16 -4.21
CA LEU A 25 1.78 -17.24 -2.87
C LEU A 25 1.69 -15.85 -2.21
N ILE A 26 2.79 -15.09 -2.19
CA ILE A 26 2.80 -13.74 -1.58
C ILE A 26 1.81 -12.82 -2.30
N PHE A 27 1.75 -12.85 -3.61
CA PHE A 27 0.77 -12.07 -4.38
C PHE A 27 -0.67 -12.45 -3.99
N GLN A 28 -0.99 -13.74 -3.91
CA GLN A 28 -2.31 -14.23 -3.51
C GLN A 28 -2.69 -13.82 -2.08
N LEU A 29 -1.72 -13.78 -1.15
CA LEU A 29 -1.94 -13.34 0.22
C LEU A 29 -2.22 -11.84 0.34
N LEU A 30 -1.79 -11.03 -0.63
CA LEU A 30 -2.07 -9.60 -0.70
C LEU A 30 -3.33 -9.26 -1.49
N HIS A 31 -3.77 -10.16 -2.36
CA HIS A 31 -4.91 -9.91 -3.24
C HIS A 31 -6.22 -9.76 -2.45
N ASP A 32 -7.01 -8.74 -2.79
CA ASP A 32 -8.30 -8.40 -2.18
C ASP A 32 -8.24 -8.28 -0.63
N GLN A 33 -7.12 -7.81 -0.11
CA GLN A 33 -6.89 -7.62 1.32
C GLN A 33 -6.56 -6.17 1.63
N GLU A 34 -6.91 -5.74 2.84
CA GLU A 34 -6.39 -4.49 3.39
C GLU A 34 -4.86 -4.51 3.51
N PRO A 35 -4.20 -3.34 3.51
CA PRO A 35 -2.75 -3.27 3.67
C PRO A 35 -2.24 -4.04 4.88
N GLN A 36 -1.26 -4.90 4.70
CA GLN A 36 -0.75 -5.83 5.72
C GLN A 36 0.67 -5.49 6.16
N SER A 37 0.98 -5.71 7.45
CA SER A 37 2.36 -5.64 7.91
C SER A 37 3.18 -6.82 7.38
N MET A 38 4.50 -6.65 7.24
CA MET A 38 5.43 -7.73 6.87
C MET A 38 5.28 -8.96 7.77
N HIS A 39 5.04 -8.73 9.08
CA HIS A 39 4.83 -9.81 10.03
C HIS A 39 3.51 -10.56 9.76
N ALA A 40 2.42 -9.85 9.48
CA ALA A 40 1.13 -10.48 9.15
C ALA A 40 1.23 -11.33 7.87
N ILE A 41 1.88 -10.81 6.82
CA ILE A 41 2.12 -11.57 5.59
C ILE A 41 2.93 -12.83 5.90
N TYR A 42 4.02 -12.69 6.68
CA TYR A 42 4.87 -13.82 7.05
C TYR A 42 4.10 -14.93 7.76
N LEU A 43 3.27 -14.59 8.76
CA LEU A 43 2.46 -15.58 9.47
C LEU A 43 1.49 -16.33 8.54
N ARG A 44 0.93 -15.64 7.56
CA ARG A 44 -0.01 -16.23 6.58
C ARG A 44 0.66 -17.15 5.57
N THR A 45 1.99 -17.11 5.42
CA THR A 45 2.70 -18.08 4.56
C THR A 45 2.73 -19.48 5.14
N ASN A 46 2.36 -19.66 6.41
CA ASN A 46 2.35 -20.95 7.11
C ASN A 46 3.66 -21.74 6.98
N GLY A 47 4.79 -21.02 6.93
CA GLY A 47 6.12 -21.63 6.81
C GLY A 47 6.55 -21.99 5.38
N GLU A 48 5.71 -21.75 4.36
CA GLU A 48 6.09 -22.00 2.96
C GLU A 48 7.14 -21.01 2.42
N VAL A 49 7.28 -19.86 3.08
CA VAL A 49 8.26 -18.83 2.72
C VAL A 49 8.99 -18.38 3.97
N ASP A 50 10.31 -18.48 3.98
CA ASP A 50 11.11 -17.95 5.06
C ASP A 50 11.14 -16.41 5.07
N ARG A 51 11.50 -15.84 6.23
CA ARG A 51 11.47 -14.39 6.43
C ARG A 51 12.37 -13.64 5.44
N ALA A 52 13.58 -14.12 5.18
CA ALA A 52 14.51 -13.47 4.27
C ALA A 52 13.99 -13.49 2.83
N SER A 53 13.42 -14.61 2.41
CA SER A 53 12.75 -14.74 1.09
C SER A 53 11.56 -13.81 0.97
N LEU A 54 10.71 -13.66 2.00
CA LEU A 54 9.60 -12.71 2.00
C LEU A 54 10.11 -11.28 1.75
N TYR A 55 11.10 -10.80 2.51
CA TYR A 55 11.64 -9.45 2.33
C TYR A 55 12.20 -9.24 0.92
N ARG A 56 12.89 -10.24 0.38
CA ARG A 56 13.43 -10.20 -0.98
C ARG A 56 12.31 -10.14 -2.04
N ILE A 57 11.25 -10.92 -1.86
CA ILE A 57 10.09 -10.93 -2.76
C ILE A 57 9.38 -9.56 -2.74
N ILE A 58 9.11 -9.02 -1.56
CA ILE A 58 8.46 -7.71 -1.43
C ILE A 58 9.33 -6.61 -2.08
N ARG A 59 10.64 -6.62 -1.88
CA ARG A 59 11.55 -5.69 -2.54
C ARG A 59 11.47 -5.78 -4.07
N ILE A 60 11.43 -6.99 -4.61
CA ILE A 60 11.26 -7.20 -6.07
C ILE A 60 9.91 -6.66 -6.52
N PHE A 61 8.85 -6.92 -5.77
CA PHE A 61 7.51 -6.44 -6.09
C PHE A 61 7.41 -4.91 -6.03
N GLU A 62 8.05 -4.26 -5.06
CA GLU A 62 8.15 -2.80 -5.00
C GLU A 62 8.88 -2.24 -6.25
N GLN A 63 10.05 -2.78 -6.59
CA GLN A 63 10.82 -2.35 -7.74
C GLN A 63 10.08 -2.56 -9.07
N ALA A 64 9.25 -3.60 -9.16
CA ALA A 64 8.45 -3.91 -10.32
C ALA A 64 7.09 -3.18 -10.36
N GLY A 65 6.75 -2.37 -9.36
CA GLY A 65 5.48 -1.66 -9.27
C GLY A 65 4.27 -2.55 -8.99
N ILE A 66 4.49 -3.73 -8.40
CA ILE A 66 3.43 -4.69 -8.06
C ILE A 66 2.80 -4.36 -6.71
N VAL A 67 3.62 -3.92 -5.74
CA VAL A 67 3.18 -3.51 -4.41
C VAL A 67 3.66 -2.10 -4.08
N GLN A 68 2.99 -1.48 -3.14
CA GLN A 68 3.36 -0.19 -2.58
C GLN A 68 3.30 -0.22 -1.04
N ARG A 69 3.91 0.79 -0.41
CA ARG A 69 3.87 1.00 1.04
C ARG A 69 2.81 2.03 1.39
N VAL A 70 2.01 1.69 2.39
CA VAL A 70 1.08 2.61 3.06
C VAL A 70 1.65 2.94 4.43
N TYR A 71 1.96 4.19 4.70
CA TYR A 71 2.58 4.61 5.94
C TYR A 71 1.55 4.89 7.03
N VAL A 72 1.85 4.42 8.24
CA VAL A 72 1.06 4.67 9.44
C VAL A 72 2.02 5.12 10.54
N GLY A 73 2.21 6.42 10.66
CA GLY A 73 3.26 7.00 11.48
C GLY A 73 4.65 6.56 10.99
N TRP A 74 5.42 5.93 11.88
CA TRP A 74 6.77 5.43 11.58
C TRP A 74 6.81 4.01 11.01
N LYS A 75 5.65 3.36 10.87
CA LYS A 75 5.51 2.01 10.34
C LYS A 75 4.90 2.06 8.95
N TYR A 76 5.02 0.96 8.22
CA TYR A 76 4.34 0.80 6.95
C TYR A 76 3.65 -0.56 6.86
N LYS A 77 2.68 -0.63 5.99
CA LYS A 77 2.01 -1.84 5.54
C LYS A 77 2.20 -1.97 4.04
N ILE A 78 2.00 -3.17 3.52
CA ILE A 78 2.14 -3.51 2.09
C ILE A 78 0.76 -3.80 1.52
N GLU A 79 0.50 -3.27 0.35
CA GLU A 79 -0.66 -3.57 -0.49
C GLU A 79 -0.27 -3.72 -1.95
N LEU A 80 -1.16 -4.27 -2.76
CA LEU A 80 -1.02 -4.27 -4.22
C LEU A 80 -1.30 -2.87 -4.78
N THR A 81 -0.60 -2.49 -5.85
CA THR A 81 -0.84 -1.23 -6.55
C THR A 81 -2.15 -1.27 -7.35
N ASP A 82 -2.59 -0.12 -7.85
CA ASP A 82 -3.81 0.06 -8.65
C ASP A 82 -3.84 -0.76 -9.95
N ILE A 83 -2.71 -1.34 -10.36
CA ILE A 83 -2.67 -2.33 -11.45
C ILE A 83 -3.53 -3.56 -11.11
N PHE A 84 -3.68 -3.87 -9.82
CA PHE A 84 -4.36 -5.07 -9.32
C PHE A 84 -5.60 -4.76 -8.48
N SER A 85 -5.82 -3.51 -8.10
CA SER A 85 -6.93 -3.03 -7.29
C SER A 85 -7.53 -1.74 -7.86
N HIS A 86 -8.70 -1.32 -7.38
CA HIS A 86 -9.21 0.01 -7.70
C HIS A 86 -8.38 1.08 -6.99
N HIS A 87 -8.19 2.22 -7.67
CA HIS A 87 -7.53 3.37 -7.08
C HIS A 87 -8.24 3.81 -5.79
N HIS A 88 -7.48 4.06 -4.75
CA HIS A 88 -7.99 4.50 -3.46
C HIS A 88 -6.91 5.20 -2.65
N HIS A 89 -7.34 5.97 -1.68
CA HIS A 89 -6.47 6.71 -0.77
C HIS A 89 -6.62 6.20 0.66
N HIS A 90 -5.75 6.65 1.56
CA HIS A 90 -5.77 6.19 2.94
C HIS A 90 -5.82 7.34 3.95
N ILE A 91 -6.68 7.16 4.98
CA ILE A 91 -6.56 7.90 6.24
C ILE A 91 -6.02 6.94 7.29
N SER A 92 -4.98 7.33 7.99
CA SER A 92 -4.38 6.53 9.05
C SER A 92 -4.51 7.18 10.42
N CYS A 93 -4.82 6.36 11.43
CA CYS A 93 -4.86 6.80 12.82
C CYS A 93 -3.49 6.55 13.48
N LEU A 94 -2.85 7.62 13.93
CA LEU A 94 -1.56 7.56 14.64
C LEU A 94 -1.66 6.90 16.03
N GLY A 95 -2.87 6.82 16.60
CA GLY A 95 -3.10 6.22 17.92
C GLY A 95 -3.26 4.70 17.87
N CYS A 96 -4.21 4.19 17.09
CA CYS A 96 -4.52 2.77 17.02
C CYS A 96 -4.04 2.08 15.72
N HIS A 97 -3.41 2.83 14.82
CA HIS A 97 -2.89 2.34 13.53
C HIS A 97 -3.97 1.76 12.59
N LYS A 98 -5.24 2.13 12.82
CA LYS A 98 -6.33 1.80 11.89
C LYS A 98 -6.11 2.55 10.58
N LEU A 99 -6.26 1.85 9.47
CA LEU A 99 -6.35 2.42 8.13
C LEU A 99 -7.82 2.47 7.71
N ILE A 100 -8.19 3.53 7.04
CA ILE A 100 -9.49 3.73 6.42
C ILE A 100 -9.22 4.00 4.94
N ALA A 101 -9.67 3.10 4.08
CA ALA A 101 -9.61 3.32 2.64
C ALA A 101 -10.67 4.35 2.24
N ILE A 102 -10.27 5.34 1.45
CA ILE A 102 -11.16 6.32 0.81
C ILE A 102 -11.17 5.97 -0.66
N GLN A 103 -12.36 5.77 -1.21
CA GLN A 103 -12.50 5.55 -2.65
C GLN A 103 -12.08 6.79 -3.43
N GLU A 104 -11.76 6.59 -4.70
CA GLU A 104 -11.42 7.65 -5.64
C GLU A 104 -12.46 8.79 -5.58
N ASP A 105 -11.98 10.01 -5.49
CA ASP A 105 -12.79 11.23 -5.46
C ASP A 105 -12.38 12.13 -6.63
N GLU A 106 -13.33 12.40 -7.51
CA GLU A 106 -13.11 13.19 -8.73
C GLU A 106 -12.50 14.57 -8.46
N GLN A 107 -12.80 15.18 -7.32
CA GLN A 107 -12.28 16.52 -6.98
C GLN A 107 -10.80 16.44 -6.60
N ILE A 108 -10.41 15.37 -5.89
CA ILE A 108 -9.02 15.11 -5.54
C ILE A 108 -8.21 14.81 -6.79
N GLU A 109 -8.70 13.95 -7.65
CA GLU A 109 -8.04 13.58 -8.91
C GLU A 109 -7.86 14.81 -9.84
N LYS A 110 -8.89 15.62 -9.97
CA LYS A 110 -8.83 16.84 -10.74
C LYS A 110 -7.79 17.82 -10.19
N LEU A 111 -7.74 18.01 -8.86
CA LEU A 111 -6.75 18.88 -8.23
C LEU A 111 -5.32 18.41 -8.51
N ILE A 112 -5.07 17.10 -8.44
CA ILE A 112 -3.75 16.52 -8.72
C ILE A 112 -3.36 16.77 -10.18
N GLN A 113 -4.28 16.59 -11.14
CA GLN A 113 -4.04 16.87 -12.55
C GLN A 113 -3.78 18.37 -12.82
N GLU A 114 -4.53 19.25 -12.19
CA GLU A 114 -4.32 20.70 -12.28
C GLU A 114 -2.95 21.11 -11.76
N LEU A 115 -2.52 20.53 -10.61
CA LEU A 115 -1.19 20.78 -10.04
C LEU A 115 -0.08 20.26 -10.98
N ALA A 116 -0.21 19.06 -11.51
CA ALA A 116 0.74 18.49 -12.45
C ALA A 116 0.86 19.36 -13.71
N THR A 117 -0.26 19.76 -14.29
CA THR A 117 -0.31 20.64 -15.47
C THR A 117 0.34 21.99 -15.20
N LYS A 118 0.00 22.63 -14.07
CA LYS A 118 0.57 23.91 -13.66
C LYS A 118 2.09 23.89 -13.55
N HIS A 119 2.65 22.75 -13.13
CA HIS A 119 4.09 22.56 -12.99
C HIS A 119 4.75 21.85 -14.17
N GLN A 120 4.02 21.66 -15.27
CA GLN A 120 4.52 21.01 -16.50
C GLN A 120 5.05 19.59 -16.24
N VAL A 121 4.40 18.86 -15.33
CA VAL A 121 4.71 17.46 -14.99
C VAL A 121 3.64 16.54 -15.57
N ILE A 122 4.06 15.44 -16.19
CA ILE A 122 3.15 14.35 -16.54
C ILE A 122 3.06 13.42 -15.33
N ALA A 123 1.95 13.49 -14.61
CA ALA A 123 1.73 12.61 -13.46
C ALA A 123 1.49 11.17 -13.96
N THR A 124 2.35 10.25 -13.57
CA THR A 124 2.24 8.81 -13.88
C THR A 124 1.64 8.00 -12.73
N SER A 125 1.71 8.52 -11.52
CA SER A 125 1.09 7.96 -10.30
C SER A 125 1.06 9.02 -9.22
N HIS A 126 0.21 8.83 -8.24
CA HIS A 126 0.19 9.64 -7.03
C HIS A 126 -0.24 8.80 -5.82
N GLN A 127 0.03 9.30 -4.63
CA GLN A 127 -0.45 8.75 -3.37
C GLN A 127 -0.94 9.90 -2.49
N LEU A 128 -2.13 9.76 -1.92
CA LEU A 128 -2.65 10.68 -0.91
C LEU A 128 -2.83 9.92 0.41
N GLU A 129 -2.13 10.36 1.43
CA GLU A 129 -2.23 9.82 2.78
C GLU A 129 -2.57 10.94 3.76
N VAL A 130 -3.65 10.75 4.51
CA VAL A 130 -4.02 11.67 5.61
C VAL A 130 -3.74 10.97 6.93
N GLN A 131 -2.99 11.62 7.81
CA GLN A 131 -2.66 11.08 9.13
C GLN A 131 -3.29 11.91 10.24
N GLY A 132 -3.87 11.25 11.24
CA GLY A 132 -4.51 11.94 12.34
C GLY A 132 -4.92 10.98 13.47
N TYR A 133 -5.91 11.34 14.26
CA TYR A 133 -6.45 10.49 15.34
C TYR A 133 -7.94 10.24 15.11
N CYS A 134 -8.35 8.99 15.07
CA CYS A 134 -9.77 8.62 14.97
C CYS A 134 -10.54 9.06 16.23
N SER A 135 -11.85 9.11 16.14
CA SER A 135 -12.73 9.57 17.24
C SER A 135 -12.48 8.86 18.57
N ASP A 136 -12.19 7.55 18.53
CA ASP A 136 -11.90 6.77 19.73
C ASP A 136 -10.56 7.18 20.35
N CYS A 137 -9.53 7.36 19.55
CA CYS A 137 -8.23 7.80 20.01
C CYS A 137 -8.21 9.27 20.46
N GLN A 138 -9.06 10.12 19.91
CA GLN A 138 -9.24 11.49 20.40
C GLN A 138 -9.85 11.50 21.80
N ARG A 139 -10.85 10.66 22.06
CA ARG A 139 -11.48 10.54 23.39
C ARG A 139 -10.56 9.95 24.46
N THR A 140 -9.68 9.02 24.08
CA THR A 140 -8.74 8.38 25.04
C THR A 140 -7.49 9.23 25.27
N LYS A 141 -7.13 10.13 24.35
CA LYS A 141 -6.04 11.11 24.48
C LYS A 141 -6.61 12.48 24.84
N GLN A 142 -7.24 12.61 26.01
CA GLN A 142 -7.40 13.93 26.66
C GLN A 142 -6.03 14.42 27.14
N GLN A 143 -5.22 14.92 26.19
CA GLN A 143 -4.09 15.80 26.50
C GLN A 143 -3.95 16.84 25.38
N PRO A 144 -3.81 18.12 25.73
CA PRO A 144 -3.78 19.23 24.77
C PRO A 144 -2.45 19.20 24.03
N LEU A 145 -2.47 18.71 22.79
CA LEU A 145 -1.43 19.07 21.83
C LEU A 145 -1.92 20.31 21.14
N LEU A 146 -1.47 21.45 21.60
CA LEU A 146 -1.31 22.73 20.91
C LEU A 146 -1.42 23.89 21.93
N SER A 147 -0.43 23.95 22.81
CA SER A 147 0.03 25.21 23.35
C SER A 147 1.53 25.28 23.06
N GLY A 148 1.85 25.73 21.89
CA GLY A 148 3.18 26.05 21.45
C GLY A 148 3.07 27.33 20.67
N ASN A 149 3.55 28.40 21.29
CA ASN A 149 3.82 29.70 20.68
C ASN A 149 4.54 29.57 19.34
#